data_4617969e1157ff2c4b7b3bcbabce3ff0
#
_entry.id   4617969e1157ff2c4b7b3bcbabce3ff0
#
_cell.length_a   1.000
_cell.length_b   1.000
_cell.length_c   1.000
_cell.angle_alpha   90.00
_cell.angle_beta   90.00
_cell.angle_gamma   90.00
#
_symmetry.space_group_name_H-M   'P 1'
#
loop_
_entity.id
_entity.type
_entity.pdbx_description
1 polymer ?
#
loop_
_entity_poly.entity_id
_entity_poly.type
_entity_poly.pdbx_seq_one_letter_code
_entity_poly.pdbx_strand_id
1 'polypeptide(L)'
;VKASVGIVAVAIGIAGYAAAAIPNPATAVAAALLAGVVGAGLLQGLENRRIRRLAEAVNGQVGRTEPAPIRLRGGEAWRALATAINSLAAAYQRRGAKLERERPWRRELVDSLVQPALLFSSESRMLSANDAARSLLGIPIDAQGITVVQAVGSAALADGIREARSASRPVTIDVQHGDRDLRAVASRVGDEMLLIIVDRTRELRVEEVRRNFVVNASHELKTPVTSIQTLAEALQVTLTTDPDRAVSLANRLSSEAERLARLVRDLLDLRRLEERGPLERAAVDLAELARRTVADQISRAGGREVELTVQAPERAMVAGVPGDLEVIVKNLVGNAVQYNQPGGTVEVSIVPQDGQQIIRVADTGIGIPQQDLVRIFERFYRVDTARSRETGGTGLGLSIVRHAVERHGGTIHVDSLLGEGTTFTVTLPIEPPR
;
A
#
# COMPACT_ATOMS: atom_id res chain seq x y z
N VAL A 1 20.09 1.99 -4.42
CA VAL A 1 21.09 1.58 -5.45
C VAL A 1 22.02 0.50 -4.91
N LYS A 2 22.61 0.62 -3.70
CA LYS A 2 23.53 -0.41 -3.13
C LYS A 2 22.81 -1.72 -2.75
N ALA A 3 21.58 -1.68 -2.26
CA ALA A 3 20.80 -2.87 -1.95
C ALA A 3 20.34 -3.62 -3.21
N SER A 4 20.04 -2.90 -4.29
CA SER A 4 19.65 -3.47 -5.57
C SER A 4 20.79 -4.23 -6.27
N VAL A 5 22.02 -3.74 -6.16
CA VAL A 5 23.21 -4.42 -6.70
C VAL A 5 23.51 -5.72 -5.93
N GLY A 6 23.30 -5.74 -4.62
CA GLY A 6 23.47 -6.94 -3.79
C GLY A 6 22.51 -8.07 -4.16
N ILE A 7 21.23 -7.76 -4.39
CA ILE A 7 20.22 -8.77 -4.74
C ILE A 7 20.44 -9.31 -6.15
N VAL A 8 20.86 -8.47 -7.11
CA VAL A 8 21.25 -8.93 -8.46
C VAL A 8 22.48 -9.85 -8.39
N ALA A 9 23.48 -9.51 -7.57
CA ALA A 9 24.66 -10.34 -7.37
C ALA A 9 24.33 -11.69 -6.74
N VAL A 10 23.41 -11.74 -5.78
CA VAL A 10 22.92 -12.98 -5.17
C VAL A 10 22.13 -13.81 -6.17
N ALA A 11 21.21 -13.20 -6.93
CA ALA A 11 20.46 -13.91 -7.98
C ALA A 11 21.37 -14.50 -9.06
N ILE A 12 22.44 -13.78 -9.45
CA ILE A 12 23.45 -14.25 -10.40
C ILE A 12 24.31 -15.37 -9.79
N GLY A 13 24.68 -15.28 -8.52
CA GLY A 13 25.41 -16.32 -7.79
C GLY A 13 24.62 -17.63 -7.70
N ILE A 14 23.34 -17.53 -7.37
CA ILE A 14 22.40 -18.66 -7.32
C ILE A 14 22.22 -19.29 -8.70
N ALA A 15 22.02 -18.46 -9.73
CA ALA A 15 21.92 -18.91 -11.11
C ALA A 15 23.20 -19.62 -11.58
N GLY A 16 24.38 -19.16 -11.11
CA GLY A 16 25.68 -19.78 -11.38
C GLY A 16 25.80 -21.16 -10.77
N TYR A 17 25.45 -21.31 -9.54
CA TYR A 17 25.45 -22.57 -8.82
C TYR A 17 24.51 -23.60 -9.46
N ALA A 18 23.28 -23.16 -9.73
CA ALA A 18 22.25 -23.98 -10.39
C ALA A 18 22.67 -24.45 -11.80
N ALA A 19 23.27 -23.56 -12.60
CA ALA A 19 23.75 -23.89 -13.93
C ALA A 19 24.85 -24.92 -13.89
N ALA A 20 25.70 -24.95 -12.86
CA ALA A 20 26.77 -25.92 -12.71
C ALA A 20 26.29 -27.37 -12.48
N ALA A 21 25.04 -27.55 -12.11
CA ALA A 21 24.42 -28.83 -11.77
C ALA A 21 23.55 -29.44 -12.89
N ILE A 22 23.30 -28.72 -14.01
CA ILE A 22 22.41 -29.17 -15.09
C ILE A 22 23.22 -29.84 -16.21
N PRO A 23 22.87 -31.04 -16.71
CA PRO A 23 23.64 -31.78 -17.67
C PRO A 23 23.62 -31.17 -19.09
N ASN A 24 22.63 -30.36 -19.43
CA ASN A 24 22.52 -29.73 -20.76
C ASN A 24 22.87 -28.22 -20.69
N PRO A 25 23.89 -27.74 -21.40
CA PRO A 25 24.35 -26.36 -21.36
C PRO A 25 23.26 -25.34 -21.74
N ALA A 26 22.36 -25.68 -22.67
CA ALA A 26 21.30 -24.80 -23.11
C ALA A 26 20.23 -24.58 -22.01
N THR A 27 19.89 -25.63 -21.26
CA THR A 27 18.91 -25.56 -20.16
C THR A 27 19.49 -24.89 -18.92
N ALA A 28 20.80 -25.05 -18.66
CA ALA A 28 21.48 -24.36 -17.58
C ALA A 28 21.56 -22.85 -17.80
N VAL A 29 21.87 -22.41 -19.01
CA VAL A 29 21.85 -21.00 -19.39
C VAL A 29 20.42 -20.42 -19.27
N ALA A 30 19.40 -21.19 -19.69
CA ALA A 30 18.01 -20.79 -19.57
C ALA A 30 17.57 -20.61 -18.10
N ALA A 31 17.95 -21.54 -17.21
CA ALA A 31 17.64 -21.47 -15.77
C ALA A 31 18.33 -20.28 -15.09
N ALA A 32 19.61 -20.05 -15.39
CA ALA A 32 20.37 -18.93 -14.87
C ALA A 32 19.79 -17.58 -15.31
N LEU A 33 19.33 -17.51 -16.56
CA LEU A 33 18.73 -16.32 -17.14
C LEU A 33 17.34 -16.06 -16.57
N LEU A 34 16.55 -17.11 -16.32
CA LEU A 34 15.24 -16.98 -15.68
C LEU A 34 15.36 -16.40 -14.25
N ALA A 35 16.33 -16.92 -13.47
CA ALA A 35 16.59 -16.39 -12.13
C ALA A 35 17.06 -14.91 -12.18
N GLY A 36 17.87 -14.55 -13.19
CA GLY A 36 18.30 -13.16 -13.43
C GLY A 36 17.14 -12.23 -13.83
N VAL A 37 16.21 -12.70 -14.68
CA VAL A 37 15.03 -11.95 -15.13
C VAL A 37 14.04 -11.73 -13.96
N VAL A 38 13.81 -12.75 -13.15
CA VAL A 38 12.95 -12.66 -11.96
C VAL A 38 13.57 -11.71 -10.93
N GLY A 39 14.87 -11.80 -10.67
CA GLY A 39 15.58 -10.89 -9.77
C GLY A 39 15.53 -9.42 -10.25
N ALA A 40 15.70 -9.18 -11.55
CA ALA A 40 15.63 -7.84 -12.12
C ALA A 40 14.22 -7.26 -12.17
N GLY A 41 13.20 -8.10 -12.40
CA GLY A 41 11.78 -7.70 -12.43
C GLY A 41 11.25 -7.30 -11.05
N LEU A 42 11.73 -7.97 -10.00
CA LEU A 42 11.37 -7.68 -8.61
C LEU A 42 11.99 -6.37 -8.09
N LEU A 43 13.10 -5.91 -8.71
CA LEU A 43 13.84 -4.75 -8.20
C LEU A 43 13.31 -3.39 -8.68
N GLN A 44 12.53 -3.34 -9.74
CA GLN A 44 12.25 -2.01 -10.31
C GLN A 44 10.89 -1.96 -11.02
N GLY A 45 9.86 -2.40 -10.86
CA GLY A 45 8.62 -2.00 -11.57
C GLY A 45 8.80 -1.41 -13.00
N LEU A 46 9.97 -1.58 -13.61
CA LEU A 46 10.44 -0.92 -14.81
C LEU A 46 10.42 -1.86 -16.02
N GLU A 47 9.56 -1.51 -16.97
CA GLU A 47 9.58 -1.90 -18.38
C GLU A 47 9.49 -3.41 -18.70
N ASN A 48 8.28 -3.91 -18.69
CA ASN A 48 7.87 -5.19 -19.31
C ASN A 48 8.52 -5.42 -20.70
N ARG A 49 8.90 -4.38 -21.43
CA ARG A 49 9.54 -4.47 -22.75
C ARG A 49 11.01 -4.94 -22.69
N ARG A 50 11.77 -4.54 -21.66
CA ARG A 50 13.19 -4.96 -21.53
C ARG A 50 13.32 -6.39 -21.02
N ILE A 51 12.47 -6.77 -20.08
CA ILE A 51 12.37 -8.13 -19.55
C ILE A 51 11.95 -9.09 -20.68
N ARG A 52 11.00 -8.69 -21.50
CA ARG A 52 10.54 -9.48 -22.65
C ARG A 52 11.65 -9.70 -23.67
N ARG A 53 12.44 -8.67 -24.01
CA ARG A 53 13.60 -8.78 -24.93
C ARG A 53 14.72 -9.67 -24.36
N LEU A 54 14.93 -9.64 -23.05
CA LEU A 54 15.86 -10.54 -22.39
C LEU A 54 15.38 -11.98 -22.49
N ALA A 55 14.11 -12.24 -22.18
CA ALA A 55 13.51 -13.56 -22.29
C ALA A 55 13.54 -14.09 -23.74
N GLU A 56 13.29 -13.25 -24.73
CA GLU A 56 13.38 -13.59 -26.16
C GLU A 56 14.83 -13.89 -26.60
N ALA A 57 15.79 -13.10 -26.15
CA ALA A 57 17.23 -13.33 -26.42
C ALA A 57 17.73 -14.67 -25.83
N VAL A 58 17.18 -15.04 -24.66
CA VAL A 58 17.45 -16.30 -23.96
C VAL A 58 16.84 -17.48 -24.70
N ASN A 59 15.53 -17.39 -25.00
CA ASN A 59 14.83 -18.45 -25.71
C ASN A 59 15.42 -18.71 -27.11
N GLY A 60 15.92 -17.67 -27.80
CA GLY A 60 16.61 -17.80 -29.08
C GLY A 60 17.94 -18.53 -29.01
N GLN A 61 18.48 -18.81 -27.81
CA GLN A 61 19.73 -19.55 -27.59
C GLN A 61 19.48 -20.96 -27.05
N VAL A 62 18.28 -21.27 -26.58
CA VAL A 62 17.89 -22.62 -26.14
C VAL A 62 17.87 -23.55 -27.36
N GLY A 63 18.72 -24.58 -27.36
CA GLY A 63 18.84 -25.54 -28.45
C GLY A 63 20.04 -25.30 -29.43
N ARG A 64 20.83 -24.24 -29.26
CA ARG A 64 22.05 -24.02 -30.04
C ARG A 64 23.24 -24.69 -29.34
N THR A 65 24.01 -25.40 -30.12
CA THR A 65 25.25 -26.05 -29.67
C THR A 65 26.34 -25.04 -29.25
N GLU A 66 26.31 -23.82 -29.78
CA GLU A 66 27.15 -22.70 -29.39
C GLU A 66 26.30 -21.44 -29.16
N PRO A 67 26.07 -21.04 -27.90
CA PRO A 67 25.34 -19.83 -27.61
C PRO A 67 26.16 -18.57 -27.91
N ALA A 68 25.62 -17.65 -28.69
CA ALA A 68 26.23 -16.36 -28.96
C ALA A 68 26.19 -15.44 -27.71
N PRO A 69 27.17 -14.57 -27.48
CA PRO A 69 27.18 -13.70 -26.30
C PRO A 69 26.01 -12.73 -26.33
N ILE A 70 25.24 -12.68 -25.21
CA ILE A 70 24.13 -11.78 -25.04
C ILE A 70 24.63 -10.35 -24.79
N ARG A 71 24.18 -9.40 -25.61
CA ARG A 71 24.45 -7.97 -25.46
C ARG A 71 23.18 -7.23 -25.06
N LEU A 72 23.19 -6.68 -23.85
CA LEU A 72 22.09 -5.88 -23.35
C LEU A 72 22.45 -4.38 -23.42
N ARG A 73 21.58 -3.57 -24.04
CA ARG A 73 21.71 -2.11 -24.04
C ARG A 73 21.01 -1.54 -22.79
N GLY A 74 21.76 -0.84 -21.94
CA GLY A 74 21.22 -0.25 -20.69
C GLY A 74 22.32 0.28 -19.78
N GLY A 75 21.94 0.75 -18.59
CA GLY A 75 22.85 1.24 -17.56
C GLY A 75 23.76 0.14 -16.99
N GLU A 76 24.60 0.51 -16.03
CA GLU A 76 25.66 -0.35 -15.46
C GLU A 76 25.14 -1.70 -14.95
N ALA A 77 23.95 -1.72 -14.33
CA ALA A 77 23.31 -2.94 -13.84
C ALA A 77 22.97 -3.94 -14.96
N TRP A 78 22.51 -3.47 -16.14
CA TRP A 78 22.20 -4.32 -17.29
C TRP A 78 23.46 -4.87 -17.98
N ARG A 79 24.54 -4.08 -18.01
CA ARG A 79 25.85 -4.54 -18.51
C ARG A 79 26.46 -5.57 -17.57
N ALA A 80 26.38 -5.36 -16.26
CA ALA A 80 26.84 -6.32 -15.27
C ALA A 80 26.05 -7.64 -15.37
N LEU A 81 24.74 -7.59 -15.56
CA LEU A 81 23.88 -8.75 -15.78
C LEU A 81 24.28 -9.51 -17.06
N ALA A 82 24.47 -8.83 -18.19
CA ALA A 82 24.92 -9.45 -19.45
C ALA A 82 26.28 -10.11 -19.31
N THR A 83 27.22 -9.45 -18.62
CA THR A 83 28.58 -9.99 -18.37
C THR A 83 28.53 -11.24 -17.51
N ALA A 84 27.71 -11.22 -16.43
CA ALA A 84 27.57 -12.37 -15.55
C ALA A 84 26.90 -13.56 -16.26
N ILE A 85 25.88 -13.30 -17.09
CA ILE A 85 25.24 -14.34 -17.91
C ILE A 85 26.24 -14.97 -18.90
N ASN A 86 27.01 -14.15 -19.60
CA ASN A 86 27.97 -14.63 -20.57
C ASN A 86 29.15 -15.37 -19.91
N SER A 87 29.63 -14.91 -18.75
CA SER A 87 30.69 -15.60 -18.00
C SER A 87 30.21 -16.94 -17.45
N LEU A 88 28.93 -17.03 -17.06
CA LEU A 88 28.30 -18.28 -16.62
C LEU A 88 28.20 -19.27 -17.77
N ALA A 89 27.71 -18.83 -18.94
CA ALA A 89 27.66 -19.65 -20.15
C ALA A 89 29.03 -20.17 -20.55
N ALA A 90 30.09 -19.34 -20.49
CA ALA A 90 31.46 -19.72 -20.79
C ALA A 90 32.06 -20.66 -19.73
N ALA A 91 31.75 -20.52 -18.47
CA ALA A 91 32.17 -21.42 -17.40
C ALA A 91 31.55 -22.82 -17.56
N TYR A 92 30.29 -22.85 -18.01
CA TYR A 92 29.57 -24.09 -18.26
C TYR A 92 30.12 -24.87 -19.47
N GLN A 93 30.41 -24.19 -20.57
CA GLN A 93 31.04 -24.83 -21.76
C GLN A 93 32.37 -25.50 -21.42
N ARG A 94 33.15 -24.94 -20.48
CA ARG A 94 34.42 -25.52 -20.03
C ARG A 94 34.27 -26.76 -19.14
N ARG A 95 33.10 -26.93 -18.53
CA ARG A 95 32.82 -28.02 -17.56
C ARG A 95 31.97 -29.18 -18.13
N GLY A 96 31.49 -29.08 -19.39
CA GLY A 96 30.49 -29.98 -19.99
C GLY A 96 30.95 -31.40 -20.35
N ALA A 97 32.07 -31.92 -19.76
CA ALA A 97 32.53 -33.28 -20.01
C ALA A 97 32.48 -34.23 -18.78
N LYS A 98 32.01 -33.78 -17.64
CA LYS A 98 31.89 -34.66 -16.45
C LYS A 98 30.70 -34.20 -15.59
N LEU A 99 29.58 -34.91 -15.65
CA LEU A 99 28.68 -35.11 -14.50
C LEU A 99 27.27 -35.59 -14.93
N GLU A 100 27.21 -36.82 -15.31
CA GLU A 100 26.04 -37.67 -15.02
C GLU A 100 26.13 -38.15 -13.58
N ARG A 101 25.70 -37.36 -12.62
CA ARG A 101 25.26 -37.82 -11.28
C ARG A 101 24.41 -36.74 -10.63
N GLU A 102 23.34 -36.71 -10.80
CA GLU A 102 21.91 -36.71 -10.59
C GLU A 102 21.39 -36.47 -9.18
N ARG A 103 20.48 -35.52 -9.04
CA ARG A 103 19.41 -35.34 -8.04
C ARG A 103 19.57 -34.38 -6.87
N PRO A 104 20.71 -34.03 -6.27
CA PRO A 104 20.76 -33.02 -5.22
C PRO A 104 20.48 -31.60 -5.71
N TRP A 105 20.88 -31.24 -6.94
CA TRP A 105 20.79 -29.88 -7.46
C TRP A 105 19.37 -29.29 -7.56
N ARG A 106 18.35 -30.15 -7.73
CA ARG A 106 16.95 -29.71 -7.83
C ARG A 106 16.46 -29.05 -6.54
N ARG A 107 16.78 -29.68 -5.40
CA ARG A 107 16.47 -29.11 -4.10
C ARG A 107 17.30 -27.87 -3.84
N GLU A 108 18.59 -27.97 -4.04
CA GLU A 108 19.50 -26.83 -3.85
C GLU A 108 19.12 -25.62 -4.70
N LEU A 109 18.66 -25.82 -5.96
CA LEU A 109 18.15 -24.76 -6.81
C LEU A 109 16.92 -24.10 -6.19
N VAL A 110 15.92 -24.88 -5.81
CA VAL A 110 14.65 -24.36 -5.27
C VAL A 110 14.88 -23.74 -3.90
N ASP A 111 15.69 -24.37 -3.05
CA ASP A 111 16.00 -23.91 -1.70
C ASP A 111 16.87 -22.64 -1.69
N SER A 112 17.66 -22.41 -2.75
CA SER A 112 18.45 -21.20 -2.91
C SER A 112 17.65 -19.96 -3.34
N LEU A 113 16.41 -20.14 -3.78
CA LEU A 113 15.53 -19.03 -4.15
C LEU A 113 14.92 -18.39 -2.91
N VAL A 114 15.02 -17.07 -2.81
CA VAL A 114 14.40 -16.31 -1.73
C VAL A 114 12.87 -16.27 -1.89
N GLN A 115 12.39 -16.25 -3.14
CA GLN A 115 10.96 -16.26 -3.44
C GLN A 115 10.36 -17.66 -3.25
N PRO A 116 9.08 -17.74 -2.86
CA PRO A 116 8.32 -18.98 -2.90
C PRO A 116 8.45 -19.68 -4.26
N ALA A 117 9.04 -20.86 -4.25
CA ALA A 117 9.33 -21.61 -5.46
C ALA A 117 9.00 -23.09 -5.29
N LEU A 118 8.39 -23.67 -6.35
CA LEU A 118 8.04 -25.08 -6.43
C LEU A 118 8.54 -25.64 -7.77
N LEU A 119 8.99 -26.89 -7.73
CA LEU A 119 9.39 -27.63 -8.90
C LEU A 119 8.45 -28.81 -9.10
N PHE A 120 7.94 -28.97 -10.31
CA PHE A 120 7.03 -30.07 -10.69
C PHE A 120 7.65 -30.92 -11.80
N SER A 121 7.34 -32.23 -11.76
CA SER A 121 7.73 -33.17 -12.79
C SER A 121 6.94 -32.94 -14.11
N SER A 122 7.33 -33.67 -15.16
CA SER A 122 6.56 -33.77 -16.41
C SER A 122 5.10 -34.24 -16.19
N GLU A 123 4.82 -34.97 -15.13
CA GLU A 123 3.50 -35.44 -14.76
C GLU A 123 2.74 -34.48 -13.81
N SER A 124 3.24 -33.25 -13.63
CA SER A 124 2.69 -32.24 -12.73
C SER A 124 2.64 -32.66 -11.26
N ARG A 125 3.60 -33.49 -10.82
CA ARG A 125 3.79 -33.87 -9.41
C ARG A 125 4.92 -33.02 -8.81
N MET A 126 4.70 -32.53 -7.60
CA MET A 126 5.67 -31.70 -6.88
C MET A 126 6.93 -32.51 -6.55
N LEU A 127 8.07 -32.04 -7.03
CA LEU A 127 9.38 -32.60 -6.77
C LEU A 127 10.09 -31.92 -5.58
N SER A 128 9.97 -30.60 -5.51
CA SER A 128 10.53 -29.79 -4.42
C SER A 128 9.74 -28.51 -4.23
N ALA A 129 9.79 -27.96 -3.02
CA ALA A 129 9.30 -26.65 -2.65
C ALA A 129 10.24 -26.06 -1.59
N ASN A 130 10.65 -24.82 -1.71
CA ASN A 130 11.44 -24.16 -0.68
C ASN A 130 10.61 -23.77 0.55
N ASP A 131 11.29 -23.39 1.61
CA ASP A 131 10.63 -23.01 2.88
C ASP A 131 9.67 -21.82 2.71
N ALA A 132 10.01 -20.89 1.85
CA ALA A 132 9.15 -19.75 1.53
C ALA A 132 7.83 -20.18 0.87
N ALA A 133 7.87 -21.14 -0.07
CA ALA A 133 6.65 -21.68 -0.70
C ALA A 133 5.83 -22.51 0.29
N ARG A 134 6.48 -23.32 1.12
CA ARG A 134 5.81 -24.12 2.16
C ARG A 134 5.08 -23.22 3.16
N SER A 135 5.75 -22.17 3.62
CA SER A 135 5.17 -21.21 4.57
C SER A 135 4.03 -20.42 3.95
N LEU A 136 4.17 -19.98 2.68
CA LEU A 136 3.15 -19.19 1.99
C LEU A 136 1.86 -19.98 1.72
N LEU A 137 2.03 -21.27 1.30
CA LEU A 137 0.94 -22.12 0.82
C LEU A 137 0.47 -23.15 1.84
N GLY A 138 1.09 -23.21 3.03
CA GLY A 138 0.75 -24.20 4.06
C GLY A 138 1.11 -25.63 3.67
N ILE A 139 2.16 -25.86 2.84
CA ILE A 139 2.53 -27.18 2.37
C ILE A 139 3.37 -27.91 3.45
N PRO A 140 2.96 -29.11 3.90
CA PRO A 140 3.75 -29.90 4.85
C PRO A 140 5.16 -30.23 4.34
N ILE A 141 6.13 -30.36 5.26
CA ILE A 141 7.54 -30.61 4.93
C ILE A 141 7.73 -31.95 4.21
N ASP A 142 6.96 -32.95 4.56
CA ASP A 142 6.99 -34.30 4.03
C ASP A 142 6.14 -34.49 2.75
N ALA A 143 5.40 -33.44 2.35
CA ALA A 143 4.58 -33.50 1.14
C ALA A 143 5.46 -33.58 -0.11
N GLN A 144 5.49 -34.75 -0.75
CA GLN A 144 6.15 -35.00 -2.05
C GLN A 144 5.18 -35.72 -2.99
N GLY A 145 5.34 -35.51 -4.29
CA GLY A 145 4.53 -36.19 -5.31
C GLY A 145 3.08 -35.74 -5.38
N ILE A 146 2.67 -34.74 -4.58
CA ILE A 146 1.32 -34.14 -4.67
C ILE A 146 1.17 -33.37 -5.97
N THR A 147 -0.07 -33.26 -6.43
CA THR A 147 -0.39 -32.48 -7.65
C THR A 147 -0.35 -30.97 -7.37
N VAL A 148 -0.30 -30.17 -8.43
CA VAL A 148 -0.36 -28.69 -8.32
C VAL A 148 -1.60 -28.24 -7.56
N VAL A 149 -2.76 -28.86 -7.87
CA VAL A 149 -4.03 -28.52 -7.20
C VAL A 149 -3.99 -28.86 -5.71
N GLN A 150 -3.37 -29.97 -5.34
CA GLN A 150 -3.19 -30.34 -3.92
C GLN A 150 -2.19 -29.43 -3.20
N ALA A 151 -1.14 -28.98 -3.92
CA ALA A 151 -0.11 -28.13 -3.34
C ALA A 151 -0.60 -26.68 -3.14
N VAL A 152 -1.39 -26.15 -4.06
CA VAL A 152 -1.73 -24.71 -4.10
C VAL A 152 -3.24 -24.46 -4.04
N GLY A 153 -4.06 -25.48 -4.14
CA GLY A 153 -5.53 -25.34 -4.09
C GLY A 153 -6.16 -24.65 -5.31
N SER A 154 -5.40 -24.48 -6.42
CA SER A 154 -5.87 -23.71 -7.58
C SER A 154 -5.81 -24.50 -8.88
N ALA A 155 -6.97 -24.69 -9.51
CA ALA A 155 -7.07 -25.27 -10.86
C ALA A 155 -6.44 -24.35 -11.91
N ALA A 156 -6.57 -23.03 -11.77
CA ALA A 156 -5.99 -22.06 -12.69
C ALA A 156 -4.46 -22.17 -12.78
N LEU A 157 -3.78 -22.48 -11.67
CA LEU A 157 -2.34 -22.74 -11.68
C LEU A 157 -1.98 -24.03 -12.39
N ALA A 158 -2.80 -25.07 -12.26
CA ALA A 158 -2.59 -26.33 -12.98
C ALA A 158 -2.73 -26.13 -14.50
N ASP A 159 -3.71 -25.35 -14.92
CA ASP A 159 -3.92 -25.00 -16.32
C ASP A 159 -2.78 -24.14 -16.89
N GLY A 160 -2.34 -23.13 -16.14
CA GLY A 160 -1.21 -22.28 -16.51
C GLY A 160 0.11 -23.06 -16.61
N ILE A 161 0.38 -24.02 -15.73
CA ILE A 161 1.53 -24.92 -15.84
C ILE A 161 1.42 -25.77 -17.11
N ARG A 162 0.24 -26.26 -17.45
CA ARG A 162 0.01 -27.03 -18.66
C ARG A 162 0.23 -26.17 -19.92
N GLU A 163 -0.25 -24.94 -19.91
CA GLU A 163 -0.02 -23.96 -20.98
C GLU A 163 1.47 -23.65 -21.13
N ALA A 164 2.16 -23.31 -20.03
CA ALA A 164 3.58 -23.01 -20.06
C ALA A 164 4.43 -24.17 -20.63
N ARG A 165 4.00 -25.40 -20.35
CA ARG A 165 4.64 -26.61 -20.89
C ARG A 165 4.46 -26.73 -22.40
N SER A 166 3.25 -26.52 -22.91
CA SER A 166 2.93 -26.62 -24.33
C SER A 166 3.52 -25.46 -25.15
N ALA A 167 3.45 -24.26 -24.60
CA ALA A 167 3.87 -23.04 -25.29
C ALA A 167 5.39 -22.82 -25.29
N SER A 168 6.15 -23.57 -24.49
CA SER A 168 7.61 -23.41 -24.30
C SER A 168 8.02 -21.97 -23.93
N ARG A 169 7.13 -21.22 -23.29
CA ARG A 169 7.33 -19.84 -22.80
C ARG A 169 6.82 -19.73 -21.38
N PRO A 170 7.37 -18.81 -20.57
CA PRO A 170 6.80 -18.52 -19.25
C PRO A 170 5.35 -18.05 -19.36
N VAL A 171 4.49 -18.57 -18.48
CA VAL A 171 3.09 -18.17 -18.34
C VAL A 171 2.92 -17.53 -16.96
N THR A 172 2.32 -16.35 -16.94
CA THR A 172 1.99 -15.64 -15.70
C THR A 172 0.52 -15.90 -15.37
N ILE A 173 0.26 -16.31 -14.14
CA ILE A 173 -1.06 -16.64 -13.64
C ILE A 173 -1.29 -15.83 -12.36
N ASP A 174 -2.35 -15.05 -12.34
CA ASP A 174 -2.82 -14.39 -11.12
C ASP A 174 -3.85 -15.31 -10.45
N VAL A 175 -3.70 -15.54 -9.14
CA VAL A 175 -4.55 -16.44 -8.36
C VAL A 175 -4.76 -15.89 -6.97
N GLN A 176 -5.97 -16.05 -6.46
CA GLN A 176 -6.30 -15.77 -5.07
C GLN A 176 -6.14 -17.05 -4.23
N HIS A 177 -5.40 -16.94 -3.12
CA HIS A 177 -5.20 -18.01 -2.15
C HIS A 177 -5.50 -17.51 -0.74
N GLY A 178 -6.65 -17.88 -0.22
CA GLY A 178 -7.19 -17.30 1.01
C GLY A 178 -7.44 -15.80 0.84
N ASP A 179 -6.84 -14.98 1.69
CA ASP A 179 -6.88 -13.51 1.66
C ASP A 179 -5.72 -12.87 0.88
N ARG A 180 -4.91 -13.69 0.19
CA ARG A 180 -3.73 -13.26 -0.55
C ARG A 180 -3.94 -13.30 -2.05
N ASP A 181 -3.46 -12.24 -2.71
CA ASP A 181 -3.39 -12.14 -4.15
C ASP A 181 -1.99 -12.54 -4.61
N LEU A 182 -1.88 -13.71 -5.23
CA LEU A 182 -0.61 -14.27 -5.64
C LEU A 182 -0.45 -14.18 -7.16
N ARG A 183 0.75 -13.82 -7.59
CA ARG A 183 1.17 -13.94 -8.99
C ARG A 183 2.17 -15.06 -9.12
N ALA A 184 1.82 -16.08 -9.90
CA ALA A 184 2.68 -17.20 -10.19
C ALA A 184 3.25 -17.11 -11.61
N VAL A 185 4.52 -17.43 -11.77
CA VAL A 185 5.17 -17.56 -13.06
C VAL A 185 5.59 -19.02 -13.24
N ALA A 186 4.93 -19.70 -14.16
CA ALA A 186 5.26 -21.06 -14.55
C ALA A 186 6.24 -21.05 -15.73
N SER A 187 7.35 -21.73 -15.57
CA SER A 187 8.42 -21.78 -16.58
C SER A 187 8.94 -23.18 -16.73
N ARG A 188 9.21 -23.59 -17.98
CA ARG A 188 9.80 -24.89 -18.28
C ARG A 188 11.32 -24.85 -18.04
N VAL A 189 11.83 -25.82 -17.29
CA VAL A 189 13.26 -26.02 -17.01
C VAL A 189 13.62 -27.46 -17.35
N GLY A 190 14.10 -27.70 -18.57
CA GLY A 190 14.25 -29.06 -19.10
C GLY A 190 12.91 -29.74 -19.29
N ASP A 191 12.72 -30.90 -18.63
CA ASP A 191 11.45 -31.62 -18.61
C ASP A 191 10.54 -31.26 -17.43
N GLU A 192 11.01 -30.36 -16.56
CA GLU A 192 10.32 -29.96 -15.33
C GLU A 192 9.71 -28.58 -15.47
N MET A 193 8.80 -28.26 -14.52
CA MET A 193 8.15 -26.96 -14.46
C MET A 193 8.53 -26.27 -13.15
N LEU A 194 9.17 -25.13 -13.26
CA LEU A 194 9.43 -24.24 -12.13
C LEU A 194 8.27 -23.25 -12.00
N LEU A 195 7.69 -23.20 -10.83
CA LEU A 195 6.68 -22.24 -10.43
C LEU A 195 7.28 -21.29 -9.38
N ILE A 196 7.33 -20.01 -9.69
CA ILE A 196 7.75 -18.97 -8.75
C ILE A 196 6.52 -18.16 -8.40
N ILE A 197 6.32 -17.89 -7.11
CA ILE A 197 5.14 -17.17 -6.62
C ILE A 197 5.58 -15.86 -5.98
N VAL A 198 4.82 -14.81 -6.26
CA VAL A 198 5.00 -13.48 -5.68
C VAL A 198 3.68 -13.11 -5.01
N ASP A 199 3.73 -12.81 -3.72
CA ASP A 199 2.60 -12.24 -3.00
C ASP A 199 2.48 -10.76 -3.38
N ARG A 200 1.38 -10.39 -4.00
CA ARG A 200 1.05 -9.03 -4.45
C ARG A 200 -0.07 -8.39 -3.66
N THR A 201 -0.49 -9.03 -2.59
CA THR A 201 -1.62 -8.56 -1.77
C THR A 201 -1.44 -7.12 -1.32
N ARG A 202 -0.24 -6.79 -0.85
CA ARG A 202 0.06 -5.43 -0.38
C ARG A 202 0.03 -4.40 -1.52
N GLU A 203 0.65 -4.72 -2.65
CA GLU A 203 0.70 -3.84 -3.82
C GLU A 203 -0.70 -3.57 -4.36
N LEU A 204 -1.50 -4.63 -4.53
CA LEU A 204 -2.86 -4.52 -5.04
C LEU A 204 -3.77 -3.75 -4.09
N ARG A 205 -3.66 -3.97 -2.77
CA ARG A 205 -4.40 -3.19 -1.77
C ARG A 205 -4.04 -1.70 -1.82
N VAL A 206 -2.76 -1.38 -1.96
CA VAL A 206 -2.32 0.02 -2.09
C VAL A 206 -2.86 0.63 -3.38
N GLU A 207 -2.82 -0.10 -4.49
CA GLU A 207 -3.35 0.38 -5.78
C GLU A 207 -4.87 0.56 -5.74
N GLU A 208 -5.59 -0.36 -5.10
CA GLU A 208 -7.03 -0.28 -4.89
C GLU A 208 -7.40 0.94 -4.03
N VAL A 209 -6.73 1.13 -2.90
CA VAL A 209 -6.94 2.32 -2.04
C VAL A 209 -6.69 3.60 -2.83
N ARG A 210 -5.64 3.64 -3.66
CA ARG A 210 -5.33 4.80 -4.51
C ARG A 210 -6.40 5.03 -5.58
N ARG A 211 -6.88 3.98 -6.22
CA ARG A 211 -7.95 4.06 -7.23
C ARG A 211 -9.24 4.56 -6.62
N ASN A 212 -9.65 3.95 -5.49
CA ASN A 212 -10.85 4.33 -4.77
C ASN A 212 -10.78 5.79 -4.29
N PHE A 213 -9.60 6.24 -3.86
CA PHE A 213 -9.37 7.64 -3.50
C PHE A 213 -9.64 8.59 -4.67
N VAL A 214 -9.10 8.33 -5.87
CA VAL A 214 -9.31 9.19 -7.05
C VAL A 214 -10.77 9.22 -7.47
N VAL A 215 -11.45 8.07 -7.46
CA VAL A 215 -12.87 7.97 -7.80
C VAL A 215 -13.72 8.76 -6.81
N ASN A 216 -13.52 8.53 -5.51
CA ASN A 216 -14.29 9.20 -4.46
C ASN A 216 -14.02 10.70 -4.43
N ALA A 217 -12.76 11.14 -4.58
CA ALA A 217 -12.42 12.56 -4.67
C ALA A 217 -13.12 13.24 -5.85
N SER A 218 -13.16 12.59 -7.01
CA SER A 218 -13.85 13.10 -8.19
C SER A 218 -15.35 13.25 -7.97
N HIS A 219 -15.99 12.28 -7.31
CA HIS A 219 -17.40 12.34 -6.97
C HIS A 219 -17.71 13.43 -5.94
N GLU A 220 -16.91 13.52 -4.87
CA GLU A 220 -17.10 14.51 -3.80
C GLU A 220 -16.80 15.95 -4.28
N LEU A 221 -15.94 16.13 -5.29
CA LEU A 221 -15.72 17.43 -5.93
C LEU A 221 -16.84 17.80 -6.92
N LYS A 222 -17.34 16.85 -7.70
CA LYS A 222 -18.38 17.11 -8.72
C LYS A 222 -19.68 17.61 -8.10
N THR A 223 -20.10 17.04 -6.97
CA THR A 223 -21.36 17.37 -6.30
C THR A 223 -21.46 18.84 -5.91
N PRO A 224 -20.52 19.45 -5.13
CA PRO A 224 -20.59 20.86 -4.77
C PRO A 224 -20.42 21.79 -6.00
N VAL A 225 -19.61 21.41 -6.98
CA VAL A 225 -19.45 22.20 -8.22
C VAL A 225 -20.77 22.31 -8.98
N THR A 226 -21.48 21.19 -9.15
CA THR A 226 -22.80 21.21 -9.79
C THR A 226 -23.83 21.99 -8.96
N SER A 227 -23.81 21.84 -7.62
CA SER A 227 -24.69 22.60 -6.72
C SER A 227 -24.44 24.12 -6.84
N ILE A 228 -23.17 24.54 -6.82
CA ILE A 228 -22.77 25.95 -7.00
C ILE A 228 -23.28 26.50 -8.35
N GLN A 229 -23.12 25.76 -9.45
CA GLN A 229 -23.58 26.14 -10.77
C GLN A 229 -25.11 26.34 -10.78
N THR A 230 -25.87 25.35 -10.28
CA THR A 230 -27.33 25.42 -10.22
C THR A 230 -27.84 26.56 -9.33
N LEU A 231 -27.18 26.78 -8.16
CA LEU A 231 -27.52 27.88 -7.26
C LEU A 231 -27.22 29.25 -7.89
N ALA A 232 -26.11 29.37 -8.63
CA ALA A 232 -25.76 30.61 -9.33
C ALA A 232 -26.75 30.93 -10.45
N GLU A 233 -27.18 29.94 -11.25
CA GLU A 233 -28.21 30.09 -12.27
C GLU A 233 -29.56 30.52 -11.66
N ALA A 234 -29.98 29.83 -10.57
CA ALA A 234 -31.20 30.17 -9.85
C ALA A 234 -31.15 31.59 -9.25
N LEU A 235 -29.98 31.99 -8.72
CA LEU A 235 -29.75 33.31 -8.17
C LEU A 235 -29.93 34.41 -9.26
N GLN A 236 -29.37 34.19 -10.45
CA GLN A 236 -29.51 35.15 -11.57
C GLN A 236 -30.97 35.41 -11.94
N VAL A 237 -31.80 34.37 -11.94
CA VAL A 237 -33.24 34.47 -12.25
C VAL A 237 -34.02 35.18 -11.15
N THR A 238 -33.68 34.95 -9.87
CA THR A 238 -34.43 35.45 -8.71
C THR A 238 -34.02 36.85 -8.25
N LEU A 239 -32.85 37.35 -8.66
CA LEU A 239 -32.32 38.64 -8.19
C LEU A 239 -33.28 39.82 -8.38
N THR A 240 -34.09 39.82 -9.43
CA THR A 240 -35.04 40.88 -9.75
C THR A 240 -36.49 40.57 -9.37
N THR A 241 -36.80 39.29 -9.16
CA THR A 241 -38.17 38.82 -8.97
C THR A 241 -38.50 38.51 -7.49
N ASP A 242 -37.50 38.10 -6.71
CA ASP A 242 -37.67 37.67 -5.30
C ASP A 242 -36.36 37.90 -4.52
N PRO A 243 -36.18 39.14 -3.95
CA PRO A 243 -34.93 39.47 -3.23
C PRO A 243 -34.66 38.59 -1.99
N ASP A 244 -35.68 38.18 -1.25
CA ASP A 244 -35.50 37.35 -0.04
C ASP A 244 -35.01 35.94 -0.41
N ARG A 245 -35.57 35.39 -1.45
CA ARG A 245 -35.11 34.11 -2.03
C ARG A 245 -33.69 34.24 -2.62
N ALA A 246 -33.35 35.37 -3.25
CA ALA A 246 -32.02 35.64 -3.75
C ALA A 246 -30.98 35.64 -2.62
N VAL A 247 -31.26 36.26 -1.47
CA VAL A 247 -30.40 36.23 -0.28
C VAL A 247 -30.22 34.80 0.23
N SER A 248 -31.30 34.03 0.31
CA SER A 248 -31.22 32.60 0.72
C SER A 248 -30.33 31.78 -0.24
N LEU A 249 -30.50 31.96 -1.54
CA LEU A 249 -29.66 31.28 -2.56
C LEU A 249 -28.18 31.70 -2.48
N ALA A 250 -27.90 32.98 -2.25
CA ALA A 250 -26.54 33.49 -2.07
C ALA A 250 -25.87 32.88 -0.83
N ASN A 251 -26.58 32.78 0.28
CA ASN A 251 -26.07 32.13 1.51
C ASN A 251 -25.77 30.64 1.29
N ARG A 252 -26.65 29.93 0.58
CA ARG A 252 -26.42 28.51 0.22
C ARG A 252 -25.23 28.35 -0.73
N LEU A 253 -25.08 29.23 -1.70
CA LEU A 253 -23.95 29.25 -2.63
C LEU A 253 -22.63 29.46 -1.86
N SER A 254 -22.61 30.42 -0.92
CA SER A 254 -21.45 30.67 -0.05
C SER A 254 -21.09 29.43 0.78
N SER A 255 -22.09 28.78 1.38
CA SER A 255 -21.88 27.54 2.14
C SER A 255 -21.30 26.40 1.32
N GLU A 256 -21.75 26.20 0.07
CA GLU A 256 -21.23 25.19 -0.84
C GLU A 256 -19.80 25.53 -1.30
N ALA A 257 -19.49 26.81 -1.55
CA ALA A 257 -18.14 27.25 -1.88
C ALA A 257 -17.16 27.02 -0.71
N GLU A 258 -17.57 27.30 0.52
CA GLU A 258 -16.79 27.00 1.72
C GLU A 258 -16.57 25.49 1.91
N ARG A 259 -17.61 24.69 1.65
CA ARG A 259 -17.50 23.21 1.68
C ARG A 259 -16.48 22.71 0.65
N LEU A 260 -16.53 23.21 -0.58
CA LEU A 260 -15.56 22.87 -1.62
C LEU A 260 -14.14 23.29 -1.23
N ALA A 261 -13.97 24.49 -0.67
CA ALA A 261 -12.68 24.97 -0.19
C ALA A 261 -12.11 24.11 0.95
N ARG A 262 -12.96 23.61 1.85
CA ARG A 262 -12.55 22.64 2.90
C ARG A 262 -12.11 21.34 2.27
N LEU A 263 -12.88 20.77 1.34
CA LEU A 263 -12.53 19.51 0.67
C LEU A 263 -11.18 19.59 -0.06
N VAL A 264 -10.92 20.70 -0.77
CA VAL A 264 -9.64 20.91 -1.45
C VAL A 264 -8.49 21.00 -0.44
N ARG A 265 -8.66 21.72 0.67
CA ARG A 265 -7.63 21.77 1.74
C ARG A 265 -7.36 20.39 2.32
N ASP A 266 -8.39 19.62 2.65
CA ASP A 266 -8.26 18.27 3.21
C ASP A 266 -7.52 17.34 2.24
N LEU A 267 -7.78 17.45 0.93
CA LEU A 267 -7.06 16.68 -0.11
C LEU A 267 -5.57 17.07 -0.18
N LEU A 268 -5.25 18.36 -0.08
CA LEU A 268 -3.87 18.85 -0.09
C LEU A 268 -3.13 18.44 1.19
N ASP A 269 -3.78 18.52 2.36
CA ASP A 269 -3.21 18.07 3.64
C ASP A 269 -2.94 16.56 3.61
N LEU A 270 -3.88 15.76 3.12
CA LEU A 270 -3.71 14.32 2.99
C LEU A 270 -2.52 13.99 2.07
N ARG A 271 -2.43 14.64 0.90
CA ARG A 271 -1.32 14.47 -0.03
C ARG A 271 0.03 14.78 0.63
N ARG A 272 0.11 15.92 1.32
CA ARG A 272 1.33 16.34 2.05
C ARG A 272 1.75 15.30 3.10
N LEU A 273 0.79 14.74 3.83
CA LEU A 273 1.04 13.72 4.85
C LEU A 273 1.48 12.37 4.26
N GLU A 274 1.07 12.05 3.02
CA GLU A 274 1.46 10.82 2.33
C GLU A 274 2.87 10.90 1.71
N GLU A 275 3.40 12.10 1.49
CA GLU A 275 4.74 12.28 0.94
C GLU A 275 5.80 11.79 1.95
N ARG A 276 6.55 10.75 1.55
CA ARG A 276 7.62 10.14 2.35
C ARG A 276 8.90 10.98 2.23
N GLY A 277 8.91 12.15 2.86
CA GLY A 277 10.10 12.99 3.01
C GLY A 277 10.64 12.96 4.45
N PRO A 278 11.90 13.42 4.67
CA PRO A 278 12.39 13.67 6.01
C PRO A 278 11.48 14.68 6.70
N LEU A 279 11.13 14.42 7.98
CA LEU A 279 10.31 15.34 8.76
C LEU A 279 11.18 16.50 9.27
N GLU A 280 10.88 17.70 8.85
CA GLU A 280 11.43 18.91 9.48
C GLU A 280 10.66 19.14 10.78
N ARG A 281 11.12 18.48 11.85
CA ARG A 281 10.51 18.57 13.17
C ARG A 281 10.99 19.82 13.90
N ALA A 282 10.03 20.50 14.54
CA ALA A 282 10.28 21.58 15.46
C ALA A 282 9.74 21.23 16.85
N ALA A 283 10.18 21.93 17.87
CA ALA A 283 9.58 21.86 19.18
C ALA A 283 8.22 22.59 19.15
N VAL A 284 7.14 21.86 19.38
CA VAL A 284 5.75 22.37 19.36
C VAL A 284 5.13 22.21 20.73
N ASP A 285 4.51 23.27 21.22
CA ASP A 285 3.73 23.26 22.46
C ASP A 285 2.27 22.89 22.15
N LEU A 286 1.90 21.63 22.42
CA LEU A 286 0.55 21.11 22.21
C LEU A 286 -0.49 21.80 23.12
N ALA A 287 -0.08 22.27 24.32
CA ALA A 287 -1.01 22.94 25.23
C ALA A 287 -1.42 24.31 24.67
N GLU A 288 -0.49 25.08 24.13
CA GLU A 288 -0.79 26.35 23.46
C GLU A 288 -1.61 26.11 22.18
N LEU A 289 -1.24 25.10 21.40
CA LEU A 289 -1.97 24.72 20.18
C LEU A 289 -3.43 24.35 20.48
N ALA A 290 -3.68 23.55 21.51
CA ALA A 290 -5.03 23.17 21.91
C ALA A 290 -5.84 24.38 22.37
N ARG A 291 -5.26 25.25 23.22
CA ARG A 291 -5.96 26.47 23.68
C ARG A 291 -6.34 27.38 22.51
N ARG A 292 -5.42 27.60 21.58
CA ARG A 292 -5.69 28.39 20.36
C ARG A 292 -6.78 27.77 19.51
N THR A 293 -6.69 26.44 19.25
CA THR A 293 -7.67 25.73 18.42
C THR A 293 -9.07 25.78 19.05
N VAL A 294 -9.18 25.59 20.37
CA VAL A 294 -10.47 25.69 21.08
C VAL A 294 -11.00 27.12 21.02
N ALA A 295 -10.16 28.14 21.24
CA ALA A 295 -10.56 29.55 21.12
C ALA A 295 -11.15 29.86 19.73
N ASP A 296 -10.53 29.36 18.67
CA ASP A 296 -11.00 29.53 17.29
C ASP A 296 -12.34 28.81 17.02
N GLN A 297 -12.64 27.75 17.78
CA GLN A 297 -13.91 27.00 17.64
C GLN A 297 -15.05 27.55 18.51
N ILE A 298 -14.78 28.44 19.48
CA ILE A 298 -15.82 28.99 20.40
C ILE A 298 -16.98 29.62 19.63
N SER A 299 -16.70 30.39 18.57
CA SER A 299 -17.73 31.01 17.73
C SER A 299 -18.68 29.98 17.10
N ARG A 300 -18.12 28.84 16.63
CA ARG A 300 -18.90 27.74 16.05
C ARG A 300 -19.67 26.95 17.11
N ALA A 301 -19.07 26.76 18.28
CA ALA A 301 -19.64 26.09 19.42
C ALA A 301 -20.83 26.87 19.98
N GLY A 302 -20.70 28.21 20.15
CA GLY A 302 -21.76 29.08 20.60
C GLY A 302 -23.01 29.05 19.71
N GLY A 303 -22.84 28.98 18.39
CA GLY A 303 -23.96 28.80 17.46
C GLY A 303 -24.66 27.43 17.53
N ARG A 304 -24.07 26.46 18.28
CA ARG A 304 -24.61 25.10 18.50
C ARG A 304 -24.92 24.81 19.97
N GLU A 305 -24.78 25.79 20.86
CA GLU A 305 -24.96 25.64 22.31
C GLU A 305 -24.05 24.55 22.92
N VAL A 306 -22.79 24.43 22.45
CA VAL A 306 -21.82 23.45 22.93
C VAL A 306 -20.76 24.15 23.78
N GLU A 307 -20.52 23.64 24.99
CA GLU A 307 -19.48 24.14 25.88
C GLU A 307 -18.12 23.49 25.57
N LEU A 308 -17.06 24.30 25.41
CA LEU A 308 -15.72 23.85 25.16
C LEU A 308 -14.80 24.15 26.33
N THR A 309 -14.07 23.12 26.81
CA THR A 309 -13.09 23.25 27.88
C THR A 309 -11.74 22.67 27.48
N VAL A 310 -10.63 23.25 28.04
CA VAL A 310 -9.27 22.76 27.84
C VAL A 310 -8.61 22.53 29.18
N GLN A 311 -8.15 21.32 29.41
CA GLN A 311 -7.35 20.91 30.56
C GLN A 311 -5.94 20.53 30.09
N ALA A 312 -5.00 21.42 30.21
CA ALA A 312 -3.64 21.21 29.76
C ALA A 312 -2.62 21.83 30.73
N PRO A 313 -1.44 21.24 30.88
CA PRO A 313 -0.35 21.83 31.63
C PRO A 313 0.04 23.18 31.03
N GLU A 314 0.89 23.93 31.73
CA GLU A 314 1.38 25.22 31.21
C GLU A 314 2.06 25.03 29.84
N ARG A 315 2.85 23.95 29.69
CA ARG A 315 3.51 23.55 28.45
C ARG A 315 3.44 22.03 28.25
N ALA A 316 3.28 21.62 26.99
CA ALA A 316 3.28 20.22 26.56
C ALA A 316 4.08 20.06 25.27
N MET A 317 5.42 20.01 25.41
CA MET A 317 6.32 19.99 24.27
C MET A 317 6.38 18.62 23.59
N VAL A 318 6.38 18.62 22.24
CA VAL A 318 6.67 17.46 21.39
C VAL A 318 7.54 17.88 20.22
N ALA A 319 8.34 16.94 19.71
CA ALA A 319 9.09 17.14 18.47
C ALA A 319 8.24 16.73 17.26
N GLY A 320 7.72 17.70 16.52
CA GLY A 320 6.81 17.42 15.41
C GLY A 320 6.78 18.51 14.34
N VAL A 321 6.03 18.25 13.27
CA VAL A 321 5.75 19.23 12.22
C VAL A 321 4.55 20.08 12.69
N PRO A 322 4.72 21.41 12.90
CA PRO A 322 3.66 22.24 13.48
C PRO A 322 2.31 22.13 12.78
N GLY A 323 2.30 22.17 11.44
CA GLY A 323 1.08 22.07 10.64
C GLY A 323 0.38 20.72 10.76
N ASP A 324 1.12 19.62 10.92
CA ASP A 324 0.55 18.28 11.07
C ASP A 324 -0.12 18.14 12.46
N LEU A 325 0.52 18.66 13.51
CA LEU A 325 -0.03 18.66 14.86
C LEU A 325 -1.26 19.57 14.98
N GLU A 326 -1.25 20.71 14.29
CA GLU A 326 -2.43 21.59 14.21
C GLU A 326 -3.62 20.89 13.53
N VAL A 327 -3.38 20.18 12.45
CA VAL A 327 -4.41 19.43 11.73
C VAL A 327 -5.03 18.34 12.61
N ILE A 328 -4.24 17.65 13.47
CA ILE A 328 -4.76 16.66 14.43
C ILE A 328 -5.78 17.31 15.37
N VAL A 329 -5.36 18.35 16.11
CA VAL A 329 -6.21 18.98 17.12
C VAL A 329 -7.44 19.61 16.48
N LYS A 330 -7.28 20.32 15.35
CA LYS A 330 -8.35 21.00 14.64
C LYS A 330 -9.44 20.04 14.14
N ASN A 331 -9.04 18.89 13.57
CA ASN A 331 -10.01 17.90 13.08
C ASN A 331 -10.75 17.21 14.23
N LEU A 332 -10.05 16.84 15.31
CA LEU A 332 -10.69 16.19 16.45
C LEU A 332 -11.67 17.13 17.16
N VAL A 333 -11.25 18.36 17.50
CA VAL A 333 -12.10 19.35 18.13
C VAL A 333 -13.25 19.77 17.21
N GLY A 334 -12.97 19.96 15.91
CA GLY A 334 -13.99 20.27 14.91
C GLY A 334 -15.08 19.20 14.81
N ASN A 335 -14.69 17.92 14.82
CA ASN A 335 -15.64 16.80 14.82
C ASN A 335 -16.45 16.76 16.13
N ALA A 336 -15.81 16.94 17.28
CA ALA A 336 -16.46 16.94 18.58
C ALA A 336 -17.54 18.04 18.69
N VAL A 337 -17.29 19.23 18.13
CA VAL A 337 -18.29 20.31 18.06
C VAL A 337 -19.37 20.00 17.00
N GLN A 338 -18.97 19.48 15.86
CA GLN A 338 -19.85 19.24 14.72
C GLN A 338 -20.90 18.16 14.99
N TYR A 339 -20.50 17.09 15.67
CA TYR A 339 -21.34 15.93 15.96
C TYR A 339 -21.92 15.94 17.39
N ASN A 340 -21.77 17.07 18.11
CA ASN A 340 -22.35 17.23 19.42
C ASN A 340 -23.87 17.51 19.35
N GLN A 341 -24.50 17.42 20.51
CA GLN A 341 -25.90 17.78 20.71
C GLN A 341 -26.01 19.19 21.33
N PRO A 342 -27.10 19.93 21.13
CA PRO A 342 -27.34 21.18 21.83
C PRO A 342 -27.27 20.98 23.36
N GLY A 343 -26.55 21.85 24.05
CA GLY A 343 -26.28 21.72 25.48
C GLY A 343 -25.19 20.71 25.86
N GLY A 344 -24.53 20.12 24.88
CA GLY A 344 -23.43 19.17 25.11
C GLY A 344 -22.08 19.84 25.39
N THR A 345 -21.08 19.01 25.74
CA THR A 345 -19.76 19.47 26.12
C THR A 345 -18.68 18.85 25.25
N VAL A 346 -17.57 19.57 25.08
CA VAL A 346 -16.31 19.07 24.48
C VAL A 346 -15.18 19.37 25.44
N GLU A 347 -14.50 18.35 25.90
CA GLU A 347 -13.34 18.47 26.76
C GLU A 347 -12.07 18.07 25.99
N VAL A 348 -11.09 18.96 25.94
CA VAL A 348 -9.76 18.70 25.40
C VAL A 348 -8.79 18.59 26.55
N SER A 349 -8.16 17.43 26.76
CA SER A 349 -7.17 17.26 27.81
C SER A 349 -5.83 16.83 27.24
N ILE A 350 -4.74 17.34 27.83
CA ILE A 350 -3.38 16.98 27.48
C ILE A 350 -2.64 16.59 28.77
N VAL A 351 -2.09 15.36 28.75
CA VAL A 351 -1.41 14.78 29.92
C VAL A 351 -0.10 14.15 29.47
N PRO A 352 1.03 14.49 30.09
CA PRO A 352 2.29 13.75 29.88
C PRO A 352 2.24 12.40 30.59
N GLN A 353 2.61 11.33 29.91
CA GLN A 353 2.69 9.99 30.47
C GLN A 353 3.79 9.19 29.76
N ASP A 354 4.70 8.58 30.52
CA ASP A 354 5.71 7.60 30.06
C ASP A 354 6.53 8.07 28.83
N GLY A 355 6.97 9.33 28.82
CA GLY A 355 7.74 9.91 27.71
C GLY A 355 6.91 10.26 26.46
N GLN A 356 5.59 10.28 26.61
CA GLN A 356 4.63 10.62 25.57
C GLN A 356 3.72 11.75 26.04
N GLN A 357 3.12 12.47 25.08
CA GLN A 357 1.99 13.37 25.32
C GLN A 357 0.71 12.68 24.87
N ILE A 358 -0.26 12.62 25.76
CA ILE A 358 -1.59 12.07 25.47
C ILE A 358 -2.55 13.24 25.30
N ILE A 359 -3.15 13.34 24.12
CA ILE A 359 -4.22 14.29 23.79
C ILE A 359 -5.52 13.51 23.81
N ARG A 360 -6.48 13.93 24.65
CA ARG A 360 -7.84 13.41 24.64
C ARG A 360 -8.80 14.50 24.20
N VAL A 361 -9.71 14.13 23.31
CA VAL A 361 -10.85 14.97 22.92
C VAL A 361 -12.11 14.14 23.18
N ALA A 362 -12.84 14.52 24.23
CA ALA A 362 -14.07 13.86 24.63
C ALA A 362 -15.27 14.75 24.34
N ASP A 363 -16.33 14.20 23.76
CA ASP A 363 -17.58 14.87 23.49
C ASP A 363 -18.78 14.09 24.04
N THR A 364 -19.85 14.78 24.32
CA THR A 364 -21.16 14.22 24.71
C THR A 364 -22.13 14.18 23.53
N GLY A 365 -21.62 13.98 22.34
CA GLY A 365 -22.39 14.03 21.11
C GLY A 365 -23.16 12.75 20.80
N ILE A 366 -23.49 12.56 19.53
CA ILE A 366 -24.32 11.45 19.07
C ILE A 366 -23.65 10.07 19.20
N GLY A 367 -22.33 10.02 19.43
CA GLY A 367 -21.56 8.79 19.44
C GLY A 367 -21.46 8.10 18.07
N ILE A 368 -20.73 6.98 18.04
CA ILE A 368 -20.43 6.21 16.84
C ILE A 368 -20.87 4.76 17.06
N PRO A 369 -21.62 4.15 16.12
CA PRO A 369 -21.98 2.74 16.21
C PRO A 369 -20.73 1.85 16.23
N GLN A 370 -20.76 0.78 17.04
CA GLN A 370 -19.62 -0.12 17.22
C GLN A 370 -19.06 -0.71 15.92
N GLN A 371 -19.95 -1.04 14.99
CA GLN A 371 -19.58 -1.60 13.68
C GLN A 371 -18.79 -0.63 12.79
N ASP A 372 -18.88 0.66 13.06
CA ASP A 372 -18.28 1.73 12.25
C ASP A 372 -16.93 2.20 12.82
N LEU A 373 -16.59 1.87 14.09
CA LEU A 373 -15.37 2.33 14.77
C LEU A 373 -14.07 2.00 14.00
N VAL A 374 -14.00 0.86 13.34
CA VAL A 374 -12.84 0.47 12.53
C VAL A 374 -12.77 1.29 11.24
N ARG A 375 -13.93 1.66 10.70
CA ARG A 375 -14.05 2.28 9.38
C ARG A 375 -13.99 3.80 9.38
N ILE A 376 -14.22 4.46 10.52
CA ILE A 376 -14.22 5.95 10.59
C ILE A 376 -12.89 6.58 10.17
N PHE A 377 -11.80 5.83 10.14
CA PHE A 377 -10.49 6.25 9.68
C PHE A 377 -10.24 5.99 8.18
N GLU A 378 -11.19 5.33 7.49
CA GLU A 378 -11.15 5.16 6.04
C GLU A 378 -11.42 6.50 5.34
N ARG A 379 -10.79 6.74 4.20
CA ARG A 379 -10.97 7.98 3.42
C ARG A 379 -12.39 8.04 2.85
N PHE A 380 -13.04 9.19 2.99
CA PHE A 380 -14.41 9.46 2.55
C PHE A 380 -15.48 8.64 3.28
N TYR A 381 -15.10 7.88 4.31
CA TYR A 381 -16.07 7.13 5.09
C TYR A 381 -16.92 8.05 5.95
N ARG A 382 -18.22 7.74 6.07
CA ARG A 382 -19.21 8.49 6.86
C ARG A 382 -20.27 7.51 7.36
N VAL A 383 -20.57 7.56 8.65
CA VAL A 383 -21.56 6.69 9.29
C VAL A 383 -22.95 6.90 8.69
N ASP A 384 -23.33 8.16 8.44
CA ASP A 384 -24.60 8.54 7.80
C ASP A 384 -24.34 9.57 6.70
N THR A 385 -24.47 9.14 5.45
CA THR A 385 -24.22 9.98 4.27
C THR A 385 -25.28 11.07 4.07
N ALA A 386 -26.53 10.88 4.52
CA ALA A 386 -27.60 11.85 4.35
C ALA A 386 -27.45 13.01 5.35
N ARG A 387 -27.35 12.72 6.64
CA ARG A 387 -27.19 13.71 7.71
C ARG A 387 -25.86 14.47 7.61
N SER A 388 -24.82 13.76 7.17
CA SER A 388 -23.49 14.35 7.03
C SER A 388 -23.35 15.29 5.81
N ARG A 389 -24.24 15.23 4.80
CA ARG A 389 -24.29 16.24 3.71
C ARG A 389 -24.77 17.59 4.24
N GLU A 390 -25.72 17.60 5.13
CA GLU A 390 -26.21 18.82 5.78
C GLU A 390 -25.15 19.45 6.69
N THR A 391 -24.35 18.63 7.37
CA THR A 391 -23.30 19.11 8.29
C THR A 391 -21.97 19.43 7.58
N GLY A 392 -21.83 19.12 6.27
CA GLY A 392 -20.70 19.55 5.43
C GLY A 392 -19.38 18.81 5.68
N GLY A 393 -19.42 17.61 6.29
CA GLY A 393 -18.22 16.78 6.50
C GLY A 393 -17.66 16.22 5.19
N THR A 394 -16.33 16.17 5.05
CA THR A 394 -15.63 15.66 3.87
C THR A 394 -15.36 14.14 3.93
N GLY A 395 -15.42 13.54 5.13
CA GLY A 395 -15.00 12.16 5.38
C GLY A 395 -13.46 11.94 5.29
N LEU A 396 -12.68 13.01 5.22
CA LEU A 396 -11.22 12.96 5.18
C LEU A 396 -10.57 13.28 6.53
N GLY A 397 -11.23 14.05 7.40
CA GLY A 397 -10.63 14.58 8.62
C GLY A 397 -9.99 13.52 9.52
N LEU A 398 -10.68 12.42 9.83
CA LEU A 398 -10.14 11.35 10.68
C LEU A 398 -9.04 10.54 9.99
N SER A 399 -9.10 10.35 8.69
CA SER A 399 -8.01 9.72 7.93
C SER A 399 -6.75 10.60 7.92
N ILE A 400 -6.91 11.91 7.84
CA ILE A 400 -5.82 12.90 7.97
C ILE A 400 -5.21 12.83 9.37
N VAL A 401 -6.03 12.80 10.41
CA VAL A 401 -5.55 12.64 11.81
C VAL A 401 -4.72 11.38 11.96
N ARG A 402 -5.21 10.24 11.49
CA ARG A 402 -4.48 8.97 11.58
C ARG A 402 -3.12 9.05 10.89
N HIS A 403 -3.07 9.56 9.64
CA HIS A 403 -1.81 9.71 8.92
C HIS A 403 -0.82 10.67 9.61
N ALA A 404 -1.33 11.79 10.14
CA ALA A 404 -0.49 12.74 10.87
C ALA A 404 0.08 12.13 12.15
N VAL A 405 -0.72 11.37 12.90
CA VAL A 405 -0.31 10.68 14.13
C VAL A 405 0.72 9.58 13.80
N GLU A 406 0.45 8.71 12.83
CA GLU A 406 1.36 7.65 12.39
C GLU A 406 2.71 8.20 11.89
N ARG A 407 2.68 9.32 11.17
CA ARG A 407 3.89 10.01 10.68
C ARG A 407 4.78 10.51 11.82
N HIS A 408 4.19 10.84 12.97
CA HIS A 408 4.90 11.24 14.17
C HIS A 408 5.31 10.07 15.08
N GLY A 409 5.01 8.82 14.69
CA GLY A 409 5.28 7.62 15.49
C GLY A 409 4.32 7.46 16.67
N GLY A 410 3.18 8.11 16.61
CA GLY A 410 2.12 8.04 17.60
C GLY A 410 1.06 7.00 17.30
N THR A 411 0.05 6.93 18.16
CA THR A 411 -1.14 6.08 18.00
C THR A 411 -2.41 6.87 18.26
N ILE A 412 -3.50 6.49 17.61
CA ILE A 412 -4.84 7.03 17.86
C ILE A 412 -5.78 5.91 18.25
N HIS A 413 -6.57 6.13 19.28
CA HIS A 413 -7.61 5.24 19.76
C HIS A 413 -8.95 6.00 19.85
N VAL A 414 -10.07 5.27 19.73
CA VAL A 414 -11.43 5.82 19.84
C VAL A 414 -12.27 4.91 20.73
N ASP A 415 -12.91 5.53 21.70
CA ASP A 415 -13.95 4.93 22.54
C ASP A 415 -15.25 5.70 22.30
N SER A 416 -16.31 5.00 21.92
CA SER A 416 -17.59 5.65 21.64
C SER A 416 -18.76 4.74 21.92
N LEU A 417 -19.83 5.34 22.44
CA LEU A 417 -21.11 4.69 22.64
C LEU A 417 -22.20 5.55 22.00
N LEU A 418 -23.01 4.93 21.16
CA LEU A 418 -24.07 5.62 20.43
C LEU A 418 -25.07 6.26 21.41
N GLY A 419 -25.27 7.56 21.28
CA GLY A 419 -26.11 8.37 22.14
C GLY A 419 -25.45 8.94 23.40
N GLU A 420 -24.21 8.53 23.74
CA GLU A 420 -23.48 8.99 24.92
C GLU A 420 -22.31 9.91 24.59
N GLY A 421 -21.70 9.74 23.42
CA GLY A 421 -20.57 10.55 22.95
C GLY A 421 -19.38 9.77 22.48
N THR A 422 -18.27 10.48 22.24
CA THR A 422 -17.03 9.91 21.71
C THR A 422 -15.81 10.47 22.42
N THR A 423 -14.82 9.63 22.66
CA THR A 423 -13.49 10.02 23.14
C THR A 423 -12.41 9.56 22.17
N PHE A 424 -11.72 10.50 21.56
CA PHE A 424 -10.50 10.22 20.80
C PHE A 424 -9.28 10.42 21.70
N THR A 425 -8.39 9.44 21.71
CA THR A 425 -7.11 9.47 22.45
C THR A 425 -5.96 9.37 21.47
N VAL A 426 -5.16 10.41 21.36
CA VAL A 426 -3.94 10.45 20.54
C VAL A 426 -2.73 10.43 21.46
N THR A 427 -1.80 9.53 21.19
CA THR A 427 -0.54 9.43 21.93
C THR A 427 0.61 9.80 21.01
N LEU A 428 1.42 10.77 21.38
CA LEU A 428 2.57 11.25 20.61
C LEU A 428 3.85 11.14 21.45
N PRO A 429 4.95 10.59 20.91
CA PRO A 429 6.23 10.57 21.62
C PRO A 429 6.76 11.99 21.79
N ILE A 430 7.30 12.30 22.97
CA ILE A 430 7.93 13.62 23.24
C ILE A 430 9.17 13.78 22.38
N GLU A 431 10.00 12.73 22.28
CA GLU A 431 11.14 12.65 21.38
C GLU A 431 10.84 11.71 20.21
N PRO A 432 11.40 11.95 19.02
CA PRO A 432 11.20 11.07 17.89
C PRO A 432 11.72 9.66 18.20
N PRO A 433 11.08 8.59 17.73
CA PRO A 433 11.64 7.25 17.80
C PRO A 433 13.00 7.24 17.07
N ARG A 434 14.01 6.66 17.72
CA ARG A 434 15.40 6.54 17.21
C ARG A 434 15.49 5.66 15.99
#